data_e344d4b8b8a2aad8444ce81909c5c497
#
_entry.id   e344d4b8b8a2aad8444ce81909c5c497
#
_cell.length_a   1.000
_cell.length_b   1.000
_cell.length_c   1.000
_cell.angle_alpha   90.00
_cell.angle_beta   90.00
_cell.angle_gamma   90.00
#
_symmetry.space_group_name_H-M   'P 1'
#
loop_
_entity.id
_entity.type
_entity.pdbx_description
1 polymer ?
#
loop_
_entity_poly.entity_id
_entity_poly.type
_entity_poly.pdbx_seq_one_letter_code
_entity_poly.pdbx_strand_id
1 'polypeptide(L)'
;MSCGHVVSRSVRDSALMLDCTHGAAPGDPYAAPAPARPFADEVGADPDKLRIAVMNHGHDGEPLSAECSRAVSDTAKLLTDLGHTVEAADPGIDTMAVGRANRAIIAANTANMVRNRAKALGREPSGQDVEAATWAMVQLGNAVAGPDYADAVLQIHLLSRKLGAFFQDYALILSPPLRTPPLPLGTLNTQD
;
A
#
# COMPACT_ATOMS: atom_id res chain seq x y z
N MET A 1 4.33 -6.06 4.58
CA MET A 1 4.40 -6.12 3.10
C MET A 1 4.72 -4.72 2.60
N SER A 2 5.64 -4.58 1.68
CA SER A 2 5.99 -3.31 1.06
C SER A 2 6.00 -3.49 -0.46
N CYS A 3 5.61 -2.45 -1.19
CA CYS A 3 5.78 -2.35 -2.63
C CYS A 3 6.92 -1.38 -2.90
N GLY A 4 7.95 -1.81 -3.59
CA GLY A 4 9.05 -0.96 -4.02
C GLY A 4 8.89 -0.56 -5.48
N HIS A 5 9.02 0.73 -5.77
CA HIS A 5 9.08 1.26 -7.13
C HIS A 5 9.86 2.56 -7.13
N VAL A 6 10.14 3.10 -8.31
CA VAL A 6 10.88 4.34 -8.48
C VAL A 6 9.96 5.56 -8.52
N VAL A 7 10.50 6.72 -8.19
CA VAL A 7 9.90 8.02 -8.50
C VAL A 7 10.46 8.48 -9.85
N SER A 8 9.59 8.60 -10.84
CA SER A 8 9.97 8.98 -12.21
C SER A 8 9.18 10.20 -12.69
N ARG A 9 9.64 10.86 -13.75
CA ARG A 9 8.94 11.97 -14.37
C ARG A 9 8.06 11.56 -15.54
N SER A 10 8.15 10.30 -16.00
CA SER A 10 7.35 9.80 -17.11
C SER A 10 6.84 8.40 -16.84
N VAL A 11 5.67 8.08 -17.41
CA VAL A 11 5.11 6.73 -17.39
C VAL A 11 6.05 5.74 -18.07
N ARG A 12 6.73 6.15 -19.16
CA ARG A 12 7.70 5.32 -19.87
C ARG A 12 8.85 4.88 -18.95
N ASP A 13 9.45 5.81 -18.19
CA ASP A 13 10.54 5.48 -17.28
C ASP A 13 10.08 4.56 -16.14
N SER A 14 8.84 4.76 -15.65
CA SER A 14 8.21 3.87 -14.68
C SER A 14 8.03 2.45 -15.25
N ALA A 15 7.54 2.34 -16.49
CA ALA A 15 7.34 1.06 -17.15
C ALA A 15 8.67 0.33 -17.39
N LEU A 16 9.70 1.02 -17.88
CA LEU A 16 11.05 0.45 -18.07
C LEU A 16 11.64 -0.06 -16.75
N MET A 17 11.44 0.66 -15.64
CA MET A 17 11.89 0.20 -14.34
C MET A 17 11.09 -1.00 -13.83
N LEU A 18 9.81 -1.10 -14.14
CA LEU A 18 9.03 -2.31 -13.85
C LEU A 18 9.57 -3.51 -14.63
N ASP A 19 9.94 -3.35 -15.89
CA ASP A 19 10.54 -4.43 -16.69
C ASP A 19 11.86 -4.93 -16.08
N CYS A 20 12.59 -4.06 -15.38
CA CYS A 20 13.84 -4.43 -14.70
C CYS A 20 13.63 -5.06 -13.32
N THR A 21 12.51 -4.76 -12.64
CA THR A 21 12.34 -5.06 -11.20
C THR A 21 11.18 -5.99 -10.89
N HIS A 22 10.29 -6.27 -11.84
CA HIS A 22 9.16 -7.19 -11.63
C HIS A 22 9.61 -8.65 -11.57
N GLY A 23 8.72 -9.48 -11.08
CA GLY A 23 8.92 -10.92 -11.00
C GLY A 23 9.32 -11.38 -9.61
N ALA A 24 9.06 -12.66 -9.36
CA ALA A 24 9.46 -13.31 -8.12
C ALA A 24 10.84 -13.94 -8.26
N ALA A 25 11.67 -13.82 -7.23
CA ALA A 25 12.90 -14.62 -7.15
C ALA A 25 12.55 -16.10 -6.87
N PRO A 26 13.43 -17.03 -7.25
CA PRO A 26 13.23 -18.45 -6.92
C PRO A 26 13.04 -18.64 -5.41
N GLY A 27 11.90 -19.23 -5.02
CA GLY A 27 11.56 -19.48 -3.61
C GLY A 27 10.74 -18.38 -2.92
N ASP A 28 10.39 -17.30 -3.60
CA ASP A 28 9.50 -16.28 -3.03
C ASP A 28 8.12 -16.89 -2.72
N PRO A 29 7.56 -16.64 -1.53
CA PRO A 29 6.28 -17.21 -1.12
C PRO A 29 5.08 -16.57 -1.83
N TYR A 30 5.23 -15.38 -2.41
CA TYR A 30 4.21 -14.67 -3.14
C TYR A 30 4.76 -14.25 -4.50
N ALA A 31 4.04 -14.62 -5.55
CA ALA A 31 4.38 -14.25 -6.92
C ALA A 31 3.17 -13.61 -7.60
N ALA A 32 3.38 -12.47 -8.24
CA ALA A 32 2.40 -11.92 -9.18
C ALA A 32 2.45 -12.72 -10.50
N PRO A 33 1.32 -12.85 -11.22
CA PRO A 33 1.33 -13.40 -12.57
C PRO A 33 2.32 -12.65 -13.47
N ALA A 34 2.98 -13.38 -14.37
CA ALA A 34 3.86 -12.75 -15.35
C ALA A 34 3.05 -11.79 -16.24
N PRO A 35 3.56 -10.62 -16.61
CA PRO A 35 2.92 -9.75 -17.58
C PRO A 35 2.84 -10.44 -18.94
N ALA A 36 1.78 -10.13 -19.71
CA ALA A 36 1.59 -10.71 -21.05
C ALA A 36 2.66 -10.26 -22.06
N ARG A 37 3.23 -9.08 -21.84
CA ARG A 37 4.33 -8.46 -22.62
C ARG A 37 5.07 -7.46 -21.73
N PRO A 38 6.24 -6.94 -22.16
CA PRO A 38 6.95 -5.92 -21.41
C PRO A 38 6.07 -4.70 -21.07
N PHE A 39 6.21 -4.15 -19.86
CA PHE A 39 5.46 -2.95 -19.44
C PHE A 39 5.78 -1.74 -20.33
N ALA A 40 6.99 -1.64 -20.85
CA ALA A 40 7.37 -0.59 -21.79
C ALA A 40 6.53 -0.61 -23.08
N ASP A 41 6.09 -1.78 -23.54
CA ASP A 41 5.26 -1.96 -24.73
C ASP A 41 3.79 -1.55 -24.50
N GLU A 42 3.38 -1.40 -23.23
CA GLU A 42 2.05 -0.88 -22.87
C GLU A 42 1.96 0.64 -22.96
N VAL A 43 3.10 1.33 -22.96
CA VAL A 43 3.12 2.81 -22.94
C VAL A 43 2.65 3.35 -24.28
N GLY A 44 1.50 4.04 -24.25
CA GLY A 44 0.85 4.58 -25.45
C GLY A 44 -0.08 3.59 -26.16
N ALA A 45 -0.21 2.37 -25.67
CA ALA A 45 -1.27 1.46 -26.13
C ALA A 45 -2.64 1.95 -25.64
N ASP A 46 -3.67 1.75 -26.47
CA ASP A 46 -5.04 2.02 -26.05
C ASP A 46 -5.47 0.96 -25.02
N PRO A 47 -5.87 1.37 -23.80
CA PRO A 47 -6.22 0.44 -22.73
C PRO A 47 -7.62 -0.17 -22.88
N ASP A 48 -8.30 -0.03 -24.03
CA ASP A 48 -9.71 -0.36 -24.17
C ASP A 48 -10.63 0.42 -23.20
N LYS A 49 -11.91 0.10 -23.19
CA LYS A 49 -12.88 0.72 -22.29
C LYS A 49 -12.89 -0.01 -20.95
N LEU A 50 -12.39 0.67 -19.92
CA LEU A 50 -12.30 0.14 -18.56
C LEU A 50 -13.53 0.52 -17.75
N ARG A 51 -13.90 -0.33 -16.80
CA ARG A 51 -14.83 -0.02 -15.71
C ARG A 51 -14.04 0.37 -14.47
N ILE A 52 -14.24 1.60 -14.00
CA ILE A 52 -13.43 2.25 -12.97
C ILE A 52 -14.32 2.62 -11.79
N ALA A 53 -14.00 2.09 -10.62
CA ALA A 53 -14.64 2.48 -9.36
C ALA A 53 -14.05 3.79 -8.84
N VAL A 54 -14.88 4.70 -8.34
CA VAL A 54 -14.44 5.97 -7.73
C VAL A 54 -14.77 5.97 -6.25
N MET A 55 -13.76 6.19 -5.43
CA MET A 55 -13.89 6.44 -3.99
C MET A 55 -13.58 7.91 -3.71
N ASN A 56 -14.61 8.69 -3.35
CA ASN A 56 -14.46 10.13 -3.02
C ASN A 56 -14.54 10.36 -1.50
N HIS A 57 -13.89 9.51 -0.75
CA HIS A 57 -13.73 9.57 0.70
C HIS A 57 -12.37 8.99 1.11
N GLY A 58 -11.96 9.27 2.34
CA GLY A 58 -10.74 8.68 2.91
C GLY A 58 -10.90 7.16 3.10
N HIS A 59 -9.78 6.47 3.27
CA HIS A 59 -9.78 5.03 3.57
C HIS A 59 -10.46 4.70 4.91
N ASP A 60 -10.62 5.68 5.78
CA ASP A 60 -11.35 5.61 7.06
C ASP A 60 -12.83 5.97 6.95
N GLY A 61 -13.32 6.22 5.72
CA GLY A 61 -14.69 6.66 5.44
C GLY A 61 -14.92 8.15 5.66
N GLU A 62 -13.93 8.89 6.17
CA GLU A 62 -14.04 10.32 6.43
C GLU A 62 -14.00 11.16 5.15
N PRO A 63 -14.64 12.34 5.15
CA PRO A 63 -14.65 13.21 3.98
C PRO A 63 -13.25 13.70 3.60
N LEU A 64 -13.04 13.91 2.31
CA LEU A 64 -11.86 14.55 1.77
C LEU A 64 -11.90 16.07 1.97
N SER A 65 -10.73 16.71 1.98
CA SER A 65 -10.66 18.16 1.77
C SER A 65 -11.26 18.53 0.39
N ALA A 66 -11.75 19.75 0.28
CA ALA A 66 -12.35 20.23 -0.97
C ALA A 66 -11.37 20.13 -2.16
N GLU A 67 -10.09 20.31 -1.92
CA GLU A 67 -9.03 20.20 -2.94
C GLU A 67 -8.83 18.77 -3.41
N CYS A 68 -8.71 17.80 -2.49
CA CYS A 68 -8.58 16.39 -2.83
C CYS A 68 -9.85 15.85 -3.51
N SER A 69 -11.04 16.22 -3.02
CA SER A 69 -12.31 15.84 -3.63
C SER A 69 -12.44 16.38 -5.06
N ARG A 70 -12.00 17.62 -5.29
CA ARG A 70 -11.99 18.20 -6.64
C ARG A 70 -11.04 17.42 -7.57
N ALA A 71 -9.83 17.11 -7.12
CA ALA A 71 -8.87 16.34 -7.91
C ALA A 71 -9.43 14.97 -8.34
N VAL A 72 -10.12 14.28 -7.43
CA VAL A 72 -10.80 13.02 -7.76
C VAL A 72 -11.92 13.23 -8.78
N SER A 73 -12.76 14.26 -8.58
CA SER A 73 -13.89 14.56 -9.47
C SER A 73 -13.41 14.96 -10.88
N ASP A 74 -12.38 15.81 -10.97
CA ASP A 74 -11.80 16.24 -12.25
C ASP A 74 -11.18 15.04 -13.00
N THR A 75 -10.51 14.15 -12.28
CA THR A 75 -9.94 12.91 -12.85
C THR A 75 -11.04 11.97 -13.31
N ALA A 76 -12.10 11.78 -12.52
CA ALA A 76 -13.24 10.94 -12.89
C ALA A 76 -13.92 11.46 -14.16
N LYS A 77 -14.09 12.79 -14.26
CA LYS A 77 -14.62 13.43 -15.47
C LYS A 77 -13.72 13.17 -16.67
N LEU A 78 -12.42 13.39 -16.55
CA LEU A 78 -11.45 13.12 -17.62
C LEU A 78 -11.54 11.67 -18.11
N LEU A 79 -11.58 10.69 -17.19
CA LEU A 79 -11.69 9.28 -17.55
C LEU A 79 -13.00 8.96 -18.27
N THR A 80 -14.11 9.62 -17.89
CA THR A 80 -15.39 9.51 -18.59
C THR A 80 -15.31 10.10 -20.00
N ASP A 81 -14.68 11.28 -20.15
CA ASP A 81 -14.49 11.95 -21.44
C ASP A 81 -13.58 11.09 -22.39
N LEU A 82 -12.68 10.29 -21.82
CA LEU A 82 -11.88 9.30 -22.55
C LEU A 82 -12.65 8.03 -22.92
N GLY A 83 -13.89 7.89 -22.49
CA GLY A 83 -14.80 6.79 -22.87
C GLY A 83 -14.81 5.60 -21.91
N HIS A 84 -14.20 5.71 -20.76
CA HIS A 84 -14.30 4.68 -19.71
C HIS A 84 -15.65 4.76 -18.99
N THR A 85 -16.08 3.64 -18.39
CA THR A 85 -17.23 3.60 -17.47
C THR A 85 -16.73 3.92 -16.06
N VAL A 86 -17.15 5.07 -15.52
CA VAL A 86 -16.69 5.60 -14.23
C VAL A 86 -17.88 5.72 -13.30
N GLU A 87 -17.86 5.03 -12.16
CA GLU A 87 -18.98 5.00 -11.23
C GLU A 87 -18.53 4.95 -9.77
N ALA A 88 -19.35 5.47 -8.87
CA ALA A 88 -19.07 5.41 -7.44
C ALA A 88 -19.22 3.96 -6.95
N ALA A 89 -18.14 3.40 -6.43
CA ALA A 89 -18.14 2.07 -5.82
C ALA A 89 -17.00 1.96 -4.79
N ASP A 90 -17.27 1.20 -3.74
CA ASP A 90 -16.36 0.97 -2.62
C ASP A 90 -16.25 -0.55 -2.36
N PRO A 91 -15.04 -1.11 -2.28
CA PRO A 91 -14.83 -2.51 -1.91
C PRO A 91 -15.27 -2.84 -0.46
N GLY A 92 -15.65 -1.86 0.33
CA GLY A 92 -16.14 -2.02 1.71
C GLY A 92 -15.09 -2.60 2.64
N ILE A 93 -13.85 -2.12 2.56
CA ILE A 93 -12.73 -2.58 3.37
C ILE A 93 -12.80 -2.00 4.78
N ASP A 94 -12.75 -2.86 5.81
CA ASP A 94 -12.53 -2.40 7.19
C ASP A 94 -11.07 -1.96 7.38
N THR A 95 -10.81 -0.68 7.15
CA THR A 95 -9.47 -0.10 7.22
C THR A 95 -8.90 -0.10 8.64
N MET A 96 -9.77 -0.10 9.67
CA MET A 96 -9.34 -0.22 11.06
C MET A 96 -8.84 -1.64 11.36
N ALA A 97 -9.52 -2.67 10.84
CA ALA A 97 -9.04 -4.05 10.96
C ALA A 97 -7.71 -4.24 10.21
N VAL A 98 -7.59 -3.66 9.00
CA VAL A 98 -6.32 -3.63 8.25
C VAL A 98 -5.22 -2.95 9.04
N GLY A 99 -5.50 -1.78 9.62
CA GLY A 99 -4.54 -1.04 10.44
C GLY A 99 -4.04 -1.84 11.64
N ARG A 100 -4.95 -2.51 12.36
CA ARG A 100 -4.59 -3.39 13.49
C ARG A 100 -3.71 -4.55 13.05
N ALA A 101 -4.11 -5.27 11.98
CA ALA A 101 -3.35 -6.40 11.45
C ALA A 101 -1.94 -5.98 10.98
N ASN A 102 -1.86 -4.90 10.19
CA ASN A 102 -0.57 -4.36 9.74
C ASN A 102 0.32 -3.94 10.90
N ARG A 103 -0.24 -3.28 11.92
CA ARG A 103 0.53 -2.87 13.10
C ARG A 103 1.14 -4.07 13.84
N ALA A 104 0.37 -5.13 14.05
CA ALA A 104 0.88 -6.36 14.68
C ALA A 104 2.00 -7.00 13.86
N ILE A 105 1.81 -7.13 12.53
CA ILE A 105 2.79 -7.71 11.62
C ILE A 105 4.07 -6.85 11.59
N ILE A 106 3.95 -5.54 11.42
CA ILE A 106 5.10 -4.62 11.35
C ILE A 106 5.86 -4.62 12.67
N ALA A 107 5.16 -4.54 13.81
CA ALA A 107 5.78 -4.53 15.13
C ALA A 107 6.57 -5.82 15.38
N ALA A 108 5.97 -6.99 15.14
CA ALA A 108 6.64 -8.28 15.33
C ALA A 108 7.88 -8.44 14.41
N ASN A 109 7.77 -8.02 13.14
CA ASN A 109 8.90 -8.05 12.22
C ASN A 109 10.00 -7.06 12.60
N THR A 110 9.66 -5.86 13.07
CA THR A 110 10.63 -4.87 13.58
C THR A 110 11.39 -5.43 14.78
N ALA A 111 10.68 -6.01 15.76
CA ALA A 111 11.31 -6.64 16.91
C ALA A 111 12.25 -7.78 16.50
N ASN A 112 11.81 -8.63 15.58
CA ASN A 112 12.63 -9.72 15.06
C ASN A 112 13.88 -9.22 14.32
N MET A 113 13.75 -8.18 13.49
CA MET A 113 14.88 -7.58 12.76
C MET A 113 15.93 -7.01 13.72
N VAL A 114 15.50 -6.23 14.71
CA VAL A 114 16.40 -5.61 15.70
C VAL A 114 17.08 -6.69 16.54
N ARG A 115 16.34 -7.70 17.00
CA ARG A 115 16.88 -8.85 17.74
C ARG A 115 17.92 -9.62 16.93
N ASN A 116 17.66 -9.92 15.67
CA ASN A 116 18.60 -10.63 14.81
C ASN A 116 19.86 -9.81 14.55
N ARG A 117 19.74 -8.49 14.40
CA ARG A 117 20.89 -7.60 14.25
C ARG A 117 21.72 -7.57 15.54
N ALA A 118 21.10 -7.44 16.69
CA ALA A 118 21.79 -7.45 18.00
C ALA A 118 22.53 -8.77 18.22
N LYS A 119 21.88 -9.91 17.92
CA LYS A 119 22.51 -11.23 17.97
C LYS A 119 23.75 -11.31 17.08
N ALA A 120 23.68 -10.79 15.84
CA ALA A 120 24.83 -10.75 14.94
C ALA A 120 25.98 -9.87 15.45
N LEU A 121 25.68 -8.89 16.31
CA LEU A 121 26.64 -7.99 16.97
C LEU A 121 27.11 -8.53 18.34
N GLY A 122 26.61 -9.68 18.80
CA GLY A 122 26.99 -10.30 20.08
C GLY A 122 26.53 -9.51 21.31
N ARG A 123 25.43 -8.75 21.23
CA ARG A 123 24.91 -7.94 22.34
C ARG A 123 23.40 -7.89 22.37
N GLU A 124 22.83 -7.49 23.51
CA GLU A 124 21.39 -7.25 23.63
C GLU A 124 21.01 -5.89 23.02
N PRO A 125 19.81 -5.77 22.39
CA PRO A 125 19.33 -4.52 21.86
C PRO A 125 18.84 -3.59 22.99
N SER A 126 19.03 -2.28 22.81
CA SER A 126 18.56 -1.26 23.74
C SER A 126 17.87 -0.11 22.99
N GLY A 127 17.14 0.73 23.74
CA GLY A 127 16.51 1.94 23.19
C GLY A 127 17.49 3.01 22.70
N GLN A 128 18.79 2.84 22.97
CA GLN A 128 19.83 3.75 22.46
C GLN A 128 20.38 3.33 21.10
N ASP A 129 19.99 2.14 20.61
CA ASP A 129 20.48 1.59 19.34
C ASP A 129 19.68 2.05 18.14
N VAL A 130 18.47 2.54 18.38
CA VAL A 130 17.49 2.93 17.36
C VAL A 130 16.71 4.15 17.84
N GLU A 131 16.00 4.82 16.92
CA GLU A 131 15.11 5.93 17.25
C GLU A 131 13.99 5.53 18.21
N ALA A 132 13.49 6.44 19.02
CA ALA A 132 12.46 6.20 20.01
C ALA A 132 11.19 5.54 19.44
N ALA A 133 10.73 6.00 18.28
CA ALA A 133 9.59 5.41 17.57
C ALA A 133 9.86 3.95 17.17
N THR A 134 11.05 3.65 16.66
CA THR A 134 11.46 2.28 16.32
C THR A 134 11.53 1.41 17.57
N TRP A 135 12.06 1.93 18.68
CA TRP A 135 12.11 1.19 19.93
C TRP A 135 10.72 0.89 20.50
N ALA A 136 9.79 1.83 20.41
CA ALA A 136 8.39 1.61 20.79
C ALA A 136 7.77 0.48 19.95
N MET A 137 8.05 0.42 18.66
CA MET A 137 7.62 -0.68 17.77
C MET A 137 8.26 -2.03 18.16
N VAL A 138 9.54 -2.03 18.58
CA VAL A 138 10.20 -3.25 19.11
C VAL A 138 9.49 -3.76 20.35
N GLN A 139 9.17 -2.87 21.29
CA GLN A 139 8.46 -3.26 22.53
C GLN A 139 7.06 -3.80 22.23
N LEU A 140 6.31 -3.13 21.35
CA LEU A 140 5.01 -3.60 20.90
C LEU A 140 5.14 -4.99 20.24
N GLY A 141 6.15 -5.18 19.39
CA GLY A 141 6.37 -6.43 18.67
C GLY A 141 6.74 -7.61 19.58
N ASN A 142 7.47 -7.33 20.68
CA ASN A 142 7.79 -8.35 21.69
C ASN A 142 6.54 -8.79 22.49
N ALA A 143 5.50 -7.97 22.54
CA ALA A 143 4.23 -8.27 23.19
C ALA A 143 3.22 -9.01 22.28
N VAL A 144 3.47 -9.10 20.96
CA VAL A 144 2.59 -9.82 20.03
C VAL A 144 2.74 -11.32 20.24
N ALA A 145 1.66 -11.98 20.66
CA ALA A 145 1.65 -13.43 20.78
C ALA A 145 1.58 -14.12 19.40
N GLY A 146 2.06 -15.38 19.34
CA GLY A 146 2.02 -16.16 18.10
C GLY A 146 0.63 -16.26 17.46
N PRO A 147 -0.43 -16.58 18.23
CA PRO A 147 -1.81 -16.58 17.71
C PRO A 147 -2.25 -15.24 17.13
N ASP A 148 -1.90 -14.11 17.79
CA ASP A 148 -2.29 -12.77 17.32
C ASP A 148 -1.59 -12.42 16.00
N TYR A 149 -0.33 -12.81 15.83
CA TYR A 149 0.39 -12.68 14.57
C TYR A 149 -0.27 -13.52 13.45
N ALA A 150 -0.63 -14.76 13.76
CA ALA A 150 -1.27 -15.65 12.80
C ALA A 150 -2.64 -15.10 12.37
N ASP A 151 -3.45 -14.59 13.31
CA ASP A 151 -4.71 -13.94 13.00
C ASP A 151 -4.51 -12.68 12.14
N ALA A 152 -3.53 -11.85 12.46
CA ALA A 152 -3.21 -10.67 11.66
C ALA A 152 -2.89 -11.02 10.19
N VAL A 153 -2.12 -12.09 9.96
CA VAL A 153 -1.84 -12.59 8.60
C VAL A 153 -3.12 -13.08 7.92
N LEU A 154 -3.97 -13.82 8.65
CA LEU A 154 -5.26 -14.29 8.13
C LEU A 154 -6.16 -13.12 7.72
N GLN A 155 -6.24 -12.05 8.52
CA GLN A 155 -7.04 -10.86 8.19
C GLN A 155 -6.56 -10.20 6.89
N ILE A 156 -5.26 -10.12 6.65
CA ILE A 156 -4.73 -9.62 5.37
C ILE A 156 -5.13 -10.53 4.20
N HIS A 157 -5.10 -11.84 4.37
CA HIS A 157 -5.55 -12.78 3.32
C HIS A 157 -7.06 -12.66 3.03
N LEU A 158 -7.89 -12.49 4.06
CA LEU A 158 -9.34 -12.29 3.89
C LEU A 158 -9.64 -10.98 3.16
N LEU A 159 -8.92 -9.92 3.51
CA LEU A 159 -8.99 -8.65 2.80
C LEU A 159 -8.60 -8.78 1.33
N SER A 160 -7.50 -9.48 1.04
CA SER A 160 -7.03 -9.70 -0.33
C SER A 160 -8.08 -10.44 -1.18
N ARG A 161 -8.78 -11.42 -0.59
CA ARG A 161 -9.88 -12.12 -1.28
C ARG A 161 -11.07 -11.20 -1.56
N LYS A 162 -11.40 -10.30 -0.62
CA LYS A 162 -12.48 -9.31 -0.80
C LYS A 162 -12.13 -8.34 -1.93
N LEU A 163 -10.90 -7.83 -1.96
CA LEU A 163 -10.41 -7.00 -3.05
C LEU A 163 -10.38 -7.76 -4.38
N GLY A 164 -9.92 -9.02 -4.37
CA GLY A 164 -9.92 -9.86 -5.57
C GLY A 164 -11.33 -10.08 -6.13
N ALA A 165 -12.34 -10.25 -5.29
CA ALA A 165 -13.74 -10.33 -5.71
C ALA A 165 -14.23 -9.01 -6.33
N PHE A 166 -13.91 -7.88 -5.71
CA PHE A 166 -14.25 -6.55 -6.23
C PHE A 166 -13.64 -6.31 -7.62
N PHE A 167 -12.39 -6.71 -7.82
CA PHE A 167 -11.68 -6.56 -9.10
C PHE A 167 -12.12 -7.56 -10.18
N GLN A 168 -13.14 -8.41 -9.93
CA GLN A 168 -13.82 -9.12 -11.02
C GLN A 168 -14.75 -8.19 -11.82
N ASP A 169 -15.27 -7.14 -11.17
CA ASP A 169 -16.21 -6.20 -11.76
C ASP A 169 -15.55 -4.89 -12.21
N TYR A 170 -14.42 -4.53 -11.62
CA TYR A 170 -13.71 -3.26 -11.87
C TYR A 170 -12.27 -3.51 -12.26
N ALA A 171 -11.80 -2.79 -13.28
CA ALA A 171 -10.40 -2.83 -13.69
C ALA A 171 -9.50 -1.98 -12.76
N LEU A 172 -10.03 -0.86 -12.26
CA LEU A 172 -9.28 0.12 -11.45
C LEU A 172 -10.15 0.69 -10.33
N ILE A 173 -9.47 1.19 -9.30
CA ILE A 173 -10.04 2.09 -8.28
C ILE A 173 -9.35 3.44 -8.41
N LEU A 174 -10.13 4.50 -8.64
CA LEU A 174 -9.69 5.89 -8.51
C LEU A 174 -9.96 6.36 -7.09
N SER A 175 -8.92 6.71 -6.37
CA SER A 175 -9.00 7.26 -5.02
C SER A 175 -7.92 8.31 -4.79
N PRO A 176 -8.07 9.24 -3.85
CA PRO A 176 -6.98 10.15 -3.51
C PRO A 176 -5.90 9.40 -2.74
N PRO A 177 -4.62 9.75 -2.89
CA PRO A 177 -3.55 9.17 -2.08
C PRO A 177 -3.60 9.61 -0.62
N LEU A 178 -4.13 10.80 -0.35
CA LEU A 178 -4.31 11.40 0.98
C LEU A 178 -5.64 12.12 1.07
N ARG A 179 -6.19 12.25 2.29
CA ARG A 179 -7.43 13.02 2.54
C ARG A 179 -7.26 14.52 2.43
N THR A 180 -6.06 15.00 2.67
CA THR A 180 -5.69 16.42 2.69
C THR A 180 -4.44 16.64 1.85
N PRO A 181 -4.20 17.87 1.39
CA PRO A 181 -2.90 18.26 0.84
C PRO A 181 -1.76 17.96 1.82
N PRO A 182 -0.50 17.96 1.35
CA PRO A 182 0.66 17.79 2.21
C PRO A 182 0.63 18.74 3.41
N LEU A 183 0.98 18.23 4.57
CA LEU A 183 1.04 19.04 5.79
C LEU A 183 2.19 20.06 5.69
N PRO A 184 2.08 21.21 6.39
CA PRO A 184 3.18 22.15 6.49
C PRO A 184 4.44 21.49 7.03
N LEU A 185 5.61 21.93 6.55
CA LEU A 185 6.89 21.45 7.05
C LEU A 185 7.00 21.64 8.58
N GLY A 186 7.51 20.64 9.26
CA GLY A 186 7.64 20.64 10.72
C GLY A 186 6.41 20.18 11.49
N THR A 187 5.27 19.91 10.82
CA THR A 187 4.07 19.35 11.48
C THR A 187 4.29 17.91 11.95
N LEU A 188 5.08 17.13 11.21
CA LEU A 188 5.45 15.76 11.58
C LEU A 188 6.90 15.76 12.05
N ASN A 189 7.11 15.36 13.30
CA ASN A 189 8.43 15.15 13.86
C ASN A 189 8.53 13.70 14.35
N THR A 190 9.51 12.97 13.85
CA THR A 190 9.76 11.56 14.22
C THR A 190 10.71 11.43 15.42
N GLN A 191 11.19 12.55 15.94
CA GLN A 191 12.16 12.57 17.05
C GLN A 191 11.53 12.84 18.43
N ASP A 192 10.24 13.19 18.46
CA ASP A 192 9.48 13.42 19.70
C ASP A 192 8.65 12.21 20.10
#